data_e8e61dfc072cf433c365a312f3c434ba
#
_entry.id   e8e61dfc072cf433c365a312f3c434ba
#
_cell.length_a   1.000
_cell.length_b   1.000
_cell.length_c   1.000
_cell.angle_alpha   90.00
_cell.angle_beta   90.00
_cell.angle_gamma   90.00
#
_symmetry.space_group_name_H-M   'P 1'
#
loop_
_entity.id
_entity.type
_entity.pdbx_description
1 polymer ?
#
loop_
_entity_poly.entity_id
_entity_poly.type
_entity_poly.pdbx_seq_one_letter_code
_entity_poly.pdbx_strand_id
1 'polypeptide(L)'
;MKRILLTASLVALTAVPALAARDQIRIVGSSTVYPFTTAVAEQFGKSTGMKTPVVESTGTGGGMKLFCAGVGEDTPDFTNASRHIKKSEFEDCAKNGVTEIVELEIGFDGLSVAQSKDAAPISLTKQQLFLALAKEIPDKDGKLVANPNKTWKDVDASLPDVKIEVLGPPPTSGTRDSFAELALEAGALKFPAMADMKKADAKAFEKVWKSIREDGAY
;
A
#
# COMPACT_ATOMS: atom_id res chain seq x y z
N MET A 1 -9.50 9.28 84.10
CA MET A 1 -8.47 9.40 83.02
C MET A 1 -9.02 8.73 81.78
N LYS A 2 -9.55 9.51 80.80
CA LYS A 2 -10.09 9.03 79.55
C LYS A 2 -8.97 9.09 78.49
N ARG A 3 -8.55 7.97 77.93
CA ARG A 3 -7.62 7.91 76.82
C ARG A 3 -8.38 8.08 75.49
N ILE A 4 -8.14 9.15 74.78
CA ILE A 4 -8.64 9.38 73.41
C ILE A 4 -7.64 8.72 72.45
N LEU A 5 -8.06 7.69 71.74
CA LEU A 5 -7.37 7.06 70.60
C LEU A 5 -7.68 7.85 69.35
N LEU A 6 -6.69 8.62 68.88
CA LEU A 6 -6.74 9.22 67.53
C LEU A 6 -6.39 8.13 66.47
N THR A 7 -7.35 7.69 65.71
CA THR A 7 -7.12 6.87 64.51
C THR A 7 -6.81 7.80 63.34
N ALA A 8 -5.55 7.86 62.96
CA ALA A 8 -5.13 8.53 61.70
C ALA A 8 -5.47 7.63 60.50
N SER A 9 -6.50 8.01 59.76
CA SER A 9 -6.79 7.39 58.47
C SER A 9 -5.82 7.86 57.40
N LEU A 10 -4.94 6.92 56.98
CA LEU A 10 -4.01 7.15 55.88
C LEU A 10 -4.78 6.99 54.56
N VAL A 11 -5.15 8.11 53.93
CA VAL A 11 -5.71 8.11 52.56
C VAL A 11 -4.54 7.89 51.59
N ALA A 12 -4.40 6.68 51.09
CA ALA A 12 -3.48 6.38 50.01
C ALA A 12 -4.03 6.99 48.71
N LEU A 13 -3.49 8.14 48.31
CA LEU A 13 -3.69 8.67 46.95
C LEU A 13 -3.01 7.66 45.99
N THR A 14 -3.80 6.83 45.32
CA THR A 14 -3.33 6.08 44.16
C THR A 14 -3.15 7.07 43.02
N ALA A 15 -1.91 7.50 42.79
CA ALA A 15 -1.56 8.21 41.57
C ALA A 15 -1.79 7.24 40.39
N VAL A 16 -2.88 7.40 39.68
CA VAL A 16 -3.06 6.78 38.37
C VAL A 16 -2.00 7.40 37.48
N PRO A 17 -1.06 6.62 36.89
CA PRO A 17 -0.15 7.19 35.91
C PRO A 17 -1.01 7.80 34.81
N ALA A 18 -0.97 9.12 34.67
CA ALA A 18 -1.48 9.77 33.46
C ALA A 18 -0.62 9.21 32.32
N LEU A 19 -1.18 8.31 31.51
CA LEU A 19 -0.58 7.95 30.23
C LEU A 19 -0.45 9.27 29.49
N ALA A 20 0.80 9.74 29.37
CA ALA A 20 1.09 10.99 28.66
C ALA A 20 0.69 10.72 27.19
N ALA A 21 -0.42 11.30 26.77
CA ALA A 21 -0.84 11.22 25.38
C ALA A 21 0.29 11.69 24.48
N ARG A 22 0.56 10.97 23.41
CA ARG A 22 1.57 11.36 22.41
C ARG A 22 1.26 12.77 21.91
N ASP A 23 2.24 13.65 22.02
CA ASP A 23 2.12 15.07 21.65
C ASP A 23 2.50 15.36 20.19
N GLN A 24 2.72 14.31 19.40
CA GLN A 24 3.13 14.40 17.99
C GLN A 24 2.33 13.44 17.12
N ILE A 25 1.71 13.96 16.08
CA ILE A 25 0.93 13.20 15.11
C ILE A 25 1.88 12.31 14.29
N ARG A 26 1.51 11.04 14.11
CA ARG A 26 2.20 10.09 13.24
C ARG A 26 1.35 9.72 12.04
N ILE A 27 1.94 9.84 10.85
CA ILE A 27 1.30 9.58 9.57
C ILE A 27 2.17 8.59 8.80
N VAL A 28 1.57 7.52 8.30
CA VAL A 28 2.26 6.48 7.53
C VAL A 28 1.57 6.31 6.18
N GLY A 29 2.14 5.55 5.25
CA GLY A 29 1.40 5.06 4.07
C GLY A 29 1.98 5.45 2.73
N SER A 30 1.12 5.79 1.80
CA SER A 30 1.43 5.97 0.37
C SER A 30 2.61 6.89 0.10
N SER A 31 3.59 6.41 -0.67
CA SER A 31 4.70 7.21 -1.16
C SER A 31 4.28 8.27 -2.19
N THR A 32 3.18 8.04 -2.91
CA THR A 32 2.57 9.02 -3.84
C THR A 32 2.07 10.25 -3.08
N VAL A 33 1.41 10.03 -1.93
CA VAL A 33 0.82 11.11 -1.11
C VAL A 33 1.85 11.74 -0.16
N TYR A 34 2.93 11.02 0.15
CA TYR A 34 3.97 11.43 1.09
C TYR A 34 4.48 12.87 0.91
N PRO A 35 4.89 13.35 -0.30
CA PRO A 35 5.40 14.71 -0.46
C PRO A 35 4.36 15.79 -0.14
N PHE A 36 3.09 15.54 -0.47
CA PHE A 36 2.00 16.47 -0.18
C PHE A 36 1.71 16.52 1.31
N THR A 37 1.61 15.37 1.96
CA THR A 37 1.40 15.30 3.41
C THR A 37 2.56 15.89 4.19
N THR A 38 3.79 15.72 3.73
CA THR A 38 4.97 16.35 4.36
C THR A 38 4.88 17.87 4.31
N ALA A 39 4.51 18.44 3.16
CA ALA A 39 4.32 19.88 3.04
C ALA A 39 3.21 20.41 3.98
N VAL A 40 2.09 19.69 4.08
CA VAL A 40 1.00 20.02 5.01
C VAL A 40 1.45 19.91 6.47
N ALA A 41 2.19 18.85 6.83
CA ALA A 41 2.71 18.64 8.18
C ALA A 41 3.66 19.78 8.61
N GLU A 42 4.56 20.20 7.73
CA GLU A 42 5.45 21.36 7.98
C GLU A 42 4.67 22.64 8.17
N GLN A 43 3.67 22.89 7.31
CA GLN A 43 2.83 24.09 7.42
C GLN A 43 1.99 24.07 8.70
N PHE A 44 1.47 22.92 9.10
CA PHE A 44 0.75 22.72 10.35
C PHE A 44 1.61 23.08 11.56
N GLY A 45 2.83 22.56 11.65
CA GLY A 45 3.76 22.88 12.73
C GLY A 45 4.08 24.38 12.80
N LYS A 46 4.31 25.02 11.65
CA LYS A 46 4.59 26.47 11.56
C LYS A 46 3.41 27.35 11.97
N SER A 47 2.19 26.96 11.57
CA SER A 47 0.99 27.79 11.80
C SER A 47 0.39 27.62 13.20
N THR A 48 0.55 26.44 13.80
CA THR A 48 -0.06 26.13 15.12
C THR A 48 0.91 26.22 16.28
N GLY A 49 2.23 26.18 16.03
CA GLY A 49 3.25 26.05 17.06
C GLY A 49 3.30 24.65 17.70
N MET A 50 2.49 23.70 17.24
CA MET A 50 2.53 22.30 17.67
C MET A 50 3.74 21.58 17.03
N LYS A 51 4.12 20.42 17.59
CA LYS A 51 5.16 19.59 16.97
C LYS A 51 4.74 19.21 15.54
N THR A 52 5.67 19.40 14.62
CA THR A 52 5.46 18.96 13.22
C THR A 52 5.15 17.48 13.17
N PRO A 53 4.04 17.04 12.52
CA PRO A 53 3.74 15.63 12.36
C PRO A 53 4.88 14.85 11.70
N VAL A 54 5.12 13.64 12.15
CA VAL A 54 6.04 12.70 11.51
C VAL A 54 5.32 11.99 10.37
N VAL A 55 5.89 12.04 9.16
CA VAL A 55 5.34 11.39 7.97
C VAL A 55 6.33 10.33 7.48
N GLU A 56 5.87 9.09 7.35
CA GLU A 56 6.67 7.94 6.90
C GLU A 56 6.08 7.31 5.64
N SER A 57 6.93 7.07 4.64
CA SER A 57 6.54 6.40 3.40
C SER A 57 6.68 4.89 3.55
N THR A 58 5.56 4.18 3.73
CA THR A 58 5.51 2.73 3.91
C THR A 58 4.74 2.00 2.79
N GLY A 59 4.29 2.76 1.76
CA GLY A 59 3.32 2.29 0.77
C GLY A 59 1.90 2.20 1.34
N THR A 60 0.87 2.24 0.48
CA THR A 60 -0.54 2.21 0.91
C THR A 60 -0.85 0.97 1.74
N GLY A 61 -0.47 -0.22 1.28
CA GLY A 61 -0.76 -1.47 2.00
C GLY A 61 0.02 -1.59 3.32
N GLY A 62 1.27 -1.12 3.36
CA GLY A 62 2.06 -1.06 4.59
C GLY A 62 1.45 -0.12 5.62
N GLY A 63 1.04 1.07 5.17
CA GLY A 63 0.38 2.06 6.01
C GLY A 63 -0.95 1.57 6.58
N MET A 64 -1.80 0.96 5.73
CA MET A 64 -3.06 0.35 6.18
C MET A 64 -2.84 -0.71 7.25
N LYS A 65 -1.83 -1.58 7.07
CA LYS A 65 -1.50 -2.60 8.06
C LYS A 65 -1.08 -2.01 9.40
N LEU A 66 -0.29 -0.95 9.41
CA LEU A 66 0.14 -0.26 10.63
C LEU A 66 -1.02 0.48 11.29
N PHE A 67 -1.84 1.17 10.50
CA PHE A 67 -3.02 1.89 10.97
C PHE A 67 -4.07 0.94 11.56
N CYS A 68 -4.34 -0.18 10.91
CA CYS A 68 -5.29 -1.19 11.36
C CYS A 68 -4.74 -2.11 12.47
N ALA A 69 -3.52 -1.87 12.99
CA ALA A 69 -2.97 -2.69 14.07
C ALA A 69 -3.64 -2.44 15.43
N GLY A 70 -4.33 -1.30 15.61
CA GLY A 70 -5.03 -0.97 16.83
C GLY A 70 -5.22 0.53 17.03
N VAL A 71 -5.72 0.89 18.21
CA VAL A 71 -5.89 2.28 18.66
C VAL A 71 -4.95 2.50 19.85
N GLY A 72 -4.12 3.54 19.79
CA GLY A 72 -3.23 3.89 20.89
C GLY A 72 -1.96 4.59 20.44
N GLU A 73 -1.07 4.86 21.39
CA GLU A 73 0.15 5.65 21.16
C GLU A 73 1.17 4.97 20.26
N ASP A 74 1.16 3.64 20.19
CA ASP A 74 2.08 2.84 19.37
C ASP A 74 1.63 2.73 17.90
N THR A 75 0.38 3.13 17.59
CA THR A 75 -0.18 3.08 16.25
C THR A 75 -0.24 4.47 15.61
N PRO A 76 -0.19 4.61 14.27
CA PRO A 76 -0.29 5.90 13.61
C PRO A 76 -1.71 6.48 13.70
N ASP A 77 -1.80 7.82 13.72
CA ASP A 77 -3.07 8.56 13.74
C ASP A 77 -3.73 8.62 12.36
N PHE A 78 -2.90 8.64 11.30
CA PHE A 78 -3.35 8.71 9.91
C PHE A 78 -2.58 7.71 9.05
N THR A 79 -3.24 7.28 7.99
CA THR A 79 -2.57 6.57 6.90
C THR A 79 -2.89 7.24 5.56
N ASN A 80 -1.85 7.53 4.81
CA ASN A 80 -1.96 7.99 3.43
C ASN A 80 -2.27 6.81 2.51
N ALA A 81 -3.15 7.02 1.56
CA ALA A 81 -3.51 5.99 0.59
C ALA A 81 -3.58 6.57 -0.82
N SER A 82 -3.15 5.82 -1.83
CA SER A 82 -3.31 6.12 -3.25
C SER A 82 -4.51 5.39 -3.88
N ARG A 83 -5.35 4.78 -3.06
CA ARG A 83 -6.60 4.08 -3.39
C ARG A 83 -7.51 4.02 -2.19
N HIS A 84 -8.78 3.72 -2.41
CA HIS A 84 -9.70 3.42 -1.32
C HIS A 84 -9.26 2.23 -0.47
N ILE A 85 -9.68 2.23 0.80
CA ILE A 85 -9.49 1.08 1.69
C ILE A 85 -10.17 -0.16 1.11
N LYS A 86 -9.50 -1.31 1.14
CA LYS A 86 -10.07 -2.58 0.71
C LYS A 86 -10.99 -3.14 1.80
N LYS A 87 -12.01 -3.92 1.42
CA LYS A 87 -12.90 -4.59 2.36
C LYS A 87 -12.13 -5.42 3.40
N SER A 88 -11.11 -6.16 2.96
CA SER A 88 -10.27 -6.97 3.86
C SER A 88 -9.48 -6.12 4.87
N GLU A 89 -8.98 -4.95 4.44
CA GLU A 89 -8.27 -4.02 5.32
C GLU A 89 -9.23 -3.41 6.36
N PHE A 90 -10.44 -3.03 5.93
CA PHE A 90 -11.48 -2.55 6.84
C PHE A 90 -11.90 -3.60 7.87
N GLU A 91 -12.05 -4.85 7.45
CA GLU A 91 -12.36 -5.98 8.35
C GLU A 91 -11.21 -6.25 9.34
N ASP A 92 -9.96 -6.12 8.91
CA ASP A 92 -8.79 -6.27 9.79
C ASP A 92 -8.67 -5.10 10.77
N CYS A 93 -8.96 -3.87 10.36
CA CYS A 93 -9.09 -2.72 11.24
C CYS A 93 -10.12 -2.98 12.35
N ALA A 94 -11.33 -3.42 11.98
CA ALA A 94 -12.43 -3.69 12.92
C ALA A 94 -12.07 -4.78 13.96
N LYS A 95 -11.38 -5.86 13.55
CA LYS A 95 -10.89 -6.92 14.45
C LYS A 95 -9.95 -6.39 15.53
N ASN A 96 -9.18 -5.34 15.20
CA ASN A 96 -8.22 -4.72 16.10
C ASN A 96 -8.78 -3.47 16.83
N GLY A 97 -10.09 -3.26 16.79
CA GLY A 97 -10.76 -2.18 17.51
C GLY A 97 -10.76 -0.83 16.79
N VAL A 98 -10.24 -0.74 15.55
CA VAL A 98 -10.33 0.46 14.71
C VAL A 98 -11.65 0.38 13.93
N THR A 99 -12.72 0.90 14.53
CA THR A 99 -14.09 0.75 14.01
C THR A 99 -14.63 2.01 13.33
N GLU A 100 -14.09 3.17 13.65
CA GLU A 100 -14.49 4.44 13.05
C GLU A 100 -13.36 4.96 12.18
N ILE A 101 -13.52 4.83 10.86
CA ILE A 101 -12.54 5.26 9.87
C ILE A 101 -13.17 6.34 9.01
N VAL A 102 -12.50 7.49 8.94
CA VAL A 102 -12.86 8.58 8.03
C VAL A 102 -11.88 8.59 6.88
N GLU A 103 -12.39 8.46 5.66
CA GLU A 103 -11.61 8.60 4.43
C GLU A 103 -11.86 9.98 3.84
N LEU A 104 -10.78 10.74 3.63
CA LEU A 104 -10.82 12.05 3.01
C LEU A 104 -10.07 12.00 1.67
N GLU A 105 -10.80 12.19 0.57
CA GLU A 105 -10.22 12.33 -0.75
C GLU A 105 -9.66 13.73 -0.92
N ILE A 106 -8.34 13.84 -1.14
CA ILE A 106 -7.63 15.12 -1.25
C ILE A 106 -7.24 15.47 -2.68
N GLY A 107 -7.39 14.53 -3.62
CA GLY A 107 -7.09 14.74 -5.03
C GLY A 107 -6.93 13.42 -5.79
N PHE A 108 -6.60 13.55 -7.06
CA PHE A 108 -6.38 12.43 -7.98
C PHE A 108 -4.95 12.46 -8.49
N ASP A 109 -4.36 11.28 -8.65
CA ASP A 109 -3.09 11.08 -9.32
C ASP A 109 -3.29 10.29 -10.61
N GLY A 110 -2.45 10.52 -11.60
CA GLY A 110 -2.50 9.85 -12.90
C GLY A 110 -1.20 9.09 -13.18
N LEU A 111 -1.31 7.76 -13.29
CA LEU A 111 -0.19 6.93 -13.71
C LEU A 111 -0.25 6.72 -15.23
N SER A 112 0.81 7.08 -15.93
CA SER A 112 0.93 6.89 -17.37
C SER A 112 2.10 5.98 -17.72
N VAL A 113 1.92 5.21 -18.80
CA VAL A 113 2.99 4.45 -19.45
C VAL A 113 3.44 5.27 -20.65
N ALA A 114 4.72 5.58 -20.70
CA ALA A 114 5.30 6.41 -21.77
C ALA A 114 6.39 5.65 -22.51
N GLN A 115 6.62 6.02 -23.77
CA GLN A 115 7.75 5.54 -24.59
C GLN A 115 8.44 6.71 -25.28
N SER A 116 9.63 6.47 -25.83
CA SER A 116 10.29 7.46 -26.67
C SER A 116 9.39 7.86 -27.85
N LYS A 117 9.31 9.16 -28.14
CA LYS A 117 8.61 9.70 -29.30
C LYS A 117 9.20 9.23 -30.64
N ASP A 118 10.46 8.79 -30.63
CA ASP A 118 11.17 8.31 -31.82
C ASP A 118 10.95 6.80 -32.05
N ALA A 119 10.32 6.09 -31.10
CA ALA A 119 9.93 4.71 -31.25
C ALA A 119 8.58 4.58 -31.98
N ALA A 120 8.39 3.45 -32.69
CA ALA A 120 7.09 3.15 -33.28
C ALA A 120 6.02 3.07 -32.18
N PRO A 121 4.86 3.70 -32.35
CA PRO A 121 3.80 3.66 -31.35
C PRO A 121 3.39 2.22 -31.04
N ILE A 122 3.33 1.88 -29.74
CA ILE A 122 2.86 0.60 -29.25
C ILE A 122 1.59 0.80 -28.41
N SER A 123 0.56 0.01 -28.67
CA SER A 123 -0.67 -0.02 -27.88
C SER A 123 -0.75 -1.33 -27.13
N LEU A 124 -0.85 -1.27 -25.81
CA LEU A 124 -0.80 -2.43 -24.94
C LEU A 124 -2.07 -2.58 -24.12
N THR A 125 -2.59 -3.78 -24.06
CA THR A 125 -3.63 -4.16 -23.10
C THR A 125 -3.02 -4.47 -21.73
N LYS A 126 -3.83 -4.40 -20.67
CA LYS A 126 -3.40 -4.81 -19.33
C LYS A 126 -2.98 -6.29 -19.27
N GLN A 127 -3.62 -7.14 -20.08
CA GLN A 127 -3.24 -8.56 -20.22
C GLN A 127 -1.83 -8.70 -20.80
N GLN A 128 -1.49 -7.95 -21.84
CA GLN A 128 -0.17 -7.95 -22.44
C GLN A 128 0.89 -7.39 -21.47
N LEU A 129 0.55 -6.37 -20.69
CA LEU A 129 1.43 -5.86 -19.62
C LEU A 129 1.71 -6.93 -18.56
N PHE A 130 0.69 -7.68 -18.13
CA PHE A 130 0.89 -8.80 -17.20
C PHE A 130 1.79 -9.87 -17.81
N LEU A 131 1.53 -10.30 -19.06
CA LEU A 131 2.35 -11.29 -19.77
C LEU A 131 3.79 -10.82 -20.00
N ALA A 132 4.02 -9.52 -20.15
CA ALA A 132 5.35 -8.97 -20.33
C ALA A 132 6.15 -8.91 -19.02
N LEU A 133 5.51 -8.53 -17.91
CA LEU A 133 6.22 -8.05 -16.73
C LEU A 133 6.06 -8.91 -15.48
N ALA A 134 5.07 -9.81 -15.41
CA ALA A 134 4.94 -10.71 -14.28
C ALA A 134 6.10 -11.73 -14.26
N LYS A 135 6.55 -12.10 -13.06
CA LYS A 135 7.60 -13.10 -12.86
C LYS A 135 7.15 -14.49 -13.31
N GLU A 136 5.90 -14.82 -13.01
CA GLU A 136 5.24 -16.06 -13.41
C GLU A 136 3.94 -15.76 -14.13
N ILE A 137 3.64 -16.52 -15.16
CA ILE A 137 2.41 -16.40 -15.95
C ILE A 137 1.73 -17.77 -16.11
N PRO A 138 0.41 -17.84 -16.33
CA PRO A 138 -0.24 -19.10 -16.64
C PRO A 138 0.14 -19.58 -18.07
N ASP A 139 0.49 -20.84 -18.20
CA ASP A 139 0.62 -21.50 -19.50
C ASP A 139 -0.78 -21.81 -20.10
N LYS A 140 -0.78 -22.51 -21.25
CA LYS A 140 -2.02 -22.90 -21.95
C LYS A 140 -2.95 -23.79 -21.12
N ASP A 141 -2.40 -24.53 -20.15
CA ASP A 141 -3.14 -25.43 -19.26
C ASP A 141 -3.51 -24.72 -17.92
N GLY A 142 -3.18 -23.44 -17.79
CA GLY A 142 -3.44 -22.61 -16.61
C GLY A 142 -2.46 -22.79 -15.47
N LYS A 143 -1.38 -23.57 -15.68
CA LYS A 143 -0.33 -23.77 -14.68
C LYS A 143 0.63 -22.59 -14.69
N LEU A 144 1.02 -22.10 -13.50
CA LEU A 144 2.03 -21.05 -13.38
C LEU A 144 3.41 -21.57 -13.81
N VAL A 145 4.05 -20.82 -14.69
CA VAL A 145 5.41 -21.07 -15.19
C VAL A 145 6.20 -19.77 -15.13
N ALA A 146 7.52 -19.88 -14.99
CA ALA A 146 8.40 -18.72 -15.12
C ALA A 146 8.16 -18.04 -16.47
N ASN A 147 8.10 -16.73 -16.49
CA ASN A 147 7.75 -15.97 -17.69
C ASN A 147 8.81 -16.18 -18.80
N PRO A 148 8.46 -16.81 -19.93
CA PRO A 148 9.40 -17.10 -21.02
C PRO A 148 9.57 -15.92 -21.98
N ASN A 149 8.67 -14.92 -21.97
CA ASN A 149 8.63 -13.85 -22.95
C ASN A 149 9.86 -12.96 -22.86
N LYS A 150 10.56 -12.75 -23.96
CA LYS A 150 11.76 -11.90 -24.06
C LYS A 150 11.52 -10.66 -24.91
N THR A 151 10.65 -10.78 -25.91
CA THR A 151 10.27 -9.69 -26.82
C THR A 151 8.79 -9.39 -26.68
N TRP A 152 8.37 -8.22 -27.11
CA TRP A 152 6.95 -7.89 -27.16
C TRP A 152 6.18 -8.82 -28.10
N LYS A 153 6.83 -9.33 -29.17
CA LYS A 153 6.24 -10.31 -30.08
C LYS A 153 5.99 -11.67 -29.42
N ASP A 154 6.78 -12.05 -28.42
CA ASP A 154 6.52 -13.27 -27.65
C ASP A 154 5.24 -13.14 -26.81
N VAL A 155 4.88 -11.94 -26.43
CA VAL A 155 3.65 -11.63 -25.70
C VAL A 155 2.44 -11.69 -26.63
N ASP A 156 2.57 -11.11 -27.83
CA ASP A 156 1.53 -11.10 -28.86
C ASP A 156 2.17 -10.92 -30.24
N ALA A 157 1.80 -11.77 -31.19
CA ALA A 157 2.37 -11.77 -32.54
C ALA A 157 2.14 -10.45 -33.32
N SER A 158 1.17 -9.63 -32.91
CA SER A 158 0.90 -8.32 -33.50
C SER A 158 1.84 -7.22 -33.00
N LEU A 159 2.58 -7.47 -31.91
CA LEU A 159 3.51 -6.53 -31.32
C LEU A 159 4.89 -6.58 -31.99
N PRO A 160 5.71 -5.55 -31.89
CA PRO A 160 7.02 -5.50 -32.53
C PRO A 160 7.99 -6.54 -31.95
N ASP A 161 8.88 -7.04 -32.80
CA ASP A 161 9.94 -7.98 -32.42
C ASP A 161 11.12 -7.21 -31.79
N VAL A 162 10.88 -6.58 -30.64
CA VAL A 162 11.86 -5.86 -29.85
C VAL A 162 11.86 -6.36 -28.43
N LYS A 163 13.02 -6.37 -27.79
CA LYS A 163 13.21 -6.79 -26.42
C LYS A 163 12.28 -6.00 -25.47
N ILE A 164 11.71 -6.72 -24.51
CA ILE A 164 10.99 -6.07 -23.40
C ILE A 164 12.05 -5.40 -22.52
N GLU A 165 12.00 -4.09 -22.45
CA GLU A 165 12.82 -3.24 -21.58
C GLU A 165 11.94 -2.15 -21.03
N VAL A 166 11.70 -2.19 -19.72
CA VAL A 166 10.82 -1.24 -19.02
C VAL A 166 11.57 -0.59 -17.87
N LEU A 167 11.56 0.72 -17.85
CA LEU A 167 12.05 1.51 -16.73
C LEU A 167 10.87 1.80 -15.80
N GLY A 168 10.88 1.19 -14.65
CA GLY A 168 9.84 1.37 -13.65
C GLY A 168 10.36 1.82 -12.30
N PRO A 169 9.46 2.26 -11.40
CA PRO A 169 9.84 2.66 -10.06
C PRO A 169 10.33 1.47 -9.22
N PRO A 170 11.18 1.73 -8.20
CA PRO A 170 11.72 0.68 -7.34
C PRO A 170 10.64 -0.02 -6.51
N PRO A 171 10.93 -1.21 -5.92
CA PRO A 171 9.97 -1.98 -5.12
C PRO A 171 9.35 -1.23 -3.93
N THR A 172 10.00 -0.19 -3.44
CA THR A 172 9.54 0.66 -2.34
C THR A 172 8.62 1.78 -2.76
N SER A 173 8.34 1.92 -4.08
CA SER A 173 7.53 3.01 -4.62
C SER A 173 6.04 2.67 -4.65
N GLY A 174 5.19 3.58 -4.15
CA GLY A 174 3.74 3.48 -4.28
C GLY A 174 3.25 3.53 -5.72
N THR A 175 3.99 4.19 -6.63
CA THR A 175 3.69 4.18 -8.07
C THR A 175 3.84 2.77 -8.64
N ARG A 176 4.86 2.00 -8.19
CA ARG A 176 4.98 0.58 -8.56
C ARG A 176 3.82 -0.25 -8.02
N ASP A 177 3.40 -0.02 -6.78
CA ASP A 177 2.24 -0.69 -6.20
C ASP A 177 0.97 -0.37 -6.99
N SER A 178 0.74 0.91 -7.31
CA SER A 178 -0.41 1.33 -8.12
C SER A 178 -0.38 0.75 -9.53
N PHE A 179 0.78 0.68 -10.18
CA PHE A 179 0.93 0.03 -11.47
C PHE A 179 0.58 -1.45 -11.40
N ALA A 180 1.11 -2.16 -10.40
CA ALA A 180 0.82 -3.58 -10.21
C ALA A 180 -0.67 -3.83 -9.94
N GLU A 181 -1.33 -3.03 -9.11
CA GLU A 181 -2.77 -3.14 -8.83
C GLU A 181 -3.64 -2.79 -10.05
N LEU A 182 -3.36 -1.67 -10.72
CA LEU A 182 -4.21 -1.17 -11.79
C LEU A 182 -4.00 -1.85 -13.14
N ALA A 183 -2.79 -2.33 -13.40
CA ALA A 183 -2.43 -2.96 -14.68
C ALA A 183 -2.24 -4.47 -14.54
N LEU A 184 -1.34 -4.94 -13.65
CA LEU A 184 -0.99 -6.36 -13.60
C LEU A 184 -2.09 -7.21 -12.98
N GLU A 185 -2.73 -6.80 -11.88
CA GLU A 185 -3.88 -7.52 -11.32
C GLU A 185 -5.02 -7.62 -12.34
N ALA A 186 -5.37 -6.48 -12.95
CA ALA A 186 -6.43 -6.44 -13.95
C ALA A 186 -6.10 -7.26 -15.21
N GLY A 187 -4.82 -7.34 -15.58
CA GLY A 187 -4.32 -8.18 -16.66
C GLY A 187 -4.36 -9.66 -16.31
N ALA A 188 -3.91 -10.04 -15.12
CA ALA A 188 -3.96 -11.41 -14.61
C ALA A 188 -5.38 -11.96 -14.58
N LEU A 189 -6.36 -11.16 -14.18
CA LEU A 189 -7.78 -11.56 -14.13
C LEU A 189 -8.41 -11.86 -15.50
N LYS A 190 -7.71 -11.58 -16.62
CA LYS A 190 -8.14 -12.00 -17.95
C LYS A 190 -7.91 -13.50 -18.22
N PHE A 191 -7.17 -14.18 -17.35
CA PHE A 191 -6.95 -15.62 -17.43
C PHE A 191 -7.90 -16.33 -16.46
N PRO A 192 -8.70 -17.32 -16.92
CA PRO A 192 -9.63 -18.08 -16.07
C PRO A 192 -8.93 -18.71 -14.85
N ALA A 193 -7.77 -19.33 -15.04
CA ALA A 193 -6.99 -19.95 -13.98
C ALA A 193 -6.59 -18.94 -12.87
N MET A 194 -6.26 -17.69 -13.24
CA MET A 194 -5.94 -16.65 -12.29
C MET A 194 -7.18 -16.14 -11.55
N ALA A 195 -8.31 -16.04 -12.24
CA ALA A 195 -9.59 -15.67 -11.61
C ALA A 195 -10.06 -16.75 -10.61
N ASP A 196 -9.86 -18.03 -10.93
CA ASP A 196 -10.17 -19.13 -10.02
C ASP A 196 -9.20 -19.20 -8.83
N MET A 197 -7.91 -18.95 -9.07
CA MET A 197 -6.93 -18.79 -7.99
C MET A 197 -7.34 -17.68 -7.01
N LYS A 198 -7.78 -16.51 -7.51
CA LYS A 198 -8.26 -15.40 -6.65
C LYS A 198 -9.42 -15.82 -5.75
N LYS A 199 -10.34 -16.65 -6.26
CA LYS A 199 -11.48 -17.16 -5.46
C LYS A 199 -11.02 -18.17 -4.40
N ALA A 200 -10.08 -19.05 -4.76
CA ALA A 200 -9.58 -20.11 -3.90
C ALA A 200 -8.62 -19.59 -2.83
N ASP A 201 -7.64 -18.77 -3.23
CA ASP A 201 -6.62 -18.17 -2.36
C ASP A 201 -6.23 -16.78 -2.88
N ALA A 202 -6.85 -15.76 -2.35
CA ALA A 202 -6.59 -14.37 -2.71
C ALA A 202 -5.15 -13.93 -2.40
N LYS A 203 -4.49 -14.51 -1.38
CA LYS A 203 -3.10 -14.19 -1.03
C LYS A 203 -2.12 -14.81 -2.03
N ALA A 204 -2.35 -16.04 -2.44
CA ALA A 204 -1.55 -16.67 -3.50
C ALA A 204 -1.69 -15.91 -4.81
N PHE A 205 -2.90 -15.52 -5.20
CA PHE A 205 -3.15 -14.67 -6.35
C PHE A 205 -2.42 -13.32 -6.26
N GLU A 206 -2.50 -12.66 -5.11
CA GLU A 206 -1.81 -11.37 -4.89
C GLU A 206 -0.30 -11.51 -5.06
N LYS A 207 0.29 -12.59 -4.54
CA LYS A 207 1.71 -12.87 -4.67
C LYS A 207 2.14 -12.98 -6.14
N VAL A 208 1.32 -13.59 -6.99
CA VAL A 208 1.64 -13.76 -8.42
C VAL A 208 1.65 -12.41 -9.14
N TRP A 209 0.55 -11.66 -9.09
CA TRP A 209 0.47 -10.42 -9.88
C TRP A 209 1.33 -9.28 -9.33
N LYS A 210 1.68 -9.29 -8.05
CA LYS A 210 2.65 -8.33 -7.46
C LYS A 210 4.10 -8.65 -7.79
N SER A 211 4.41 -9.90 -8.13
CA SER A 211 5.78 -10.31 -8.42
C SER A 211 6.14 -9.93 -9.84
N ILE A 212 6.86 -8.83 -9.97
CA ILE A 212 7.42 -8.38 -11.24
C ILE A 212 8.76 -9.10 -11.46
N ARG A 213 9.07 -9.39 -12.72
CA ARG A 213 10.31 -10.08 -13.10
C ARG A 213 11.55 -9.22 -12.83
N GLU A 214 12.67 -9.88 -12.54
CA GLU A 214 13.94 -9.24 -12.15
C GLU A 214 15.09 -9.65 -13.11
N ASP A 215 14.75 -10.06 -14.31
CA ASP A 215 15.71 -10.56 -15.33
C ASP A 215 16.15 -9.47 -16.33
N GLY A 216 15.95 -8.21 -15.99
CA GLY A 216 16.31 -7.06 -16.78
C GLY A 216 15.25 -6.63 -17.81
N ALA A 217 14.02 -7.14 -17.71
CA ALA A 217 12.91 -6.64 -18.51
C ALA A 217 12.14 -5.50 -17.80
N TYR A 218 12.37 -5.34 -16.48
CA TYR A 218 11.78 -4.29 -15.66
C TYR A 218 12.78 -3.78 -14.63
#